data_32ae3e497b3a519b28c630cb53add407
#
_entry.id   32ae3e497b3a519b28c630cb53add407
#
_cell.length_a   1.000
_cell.length_b   1.000
_cell.length_c   1.000
_cell.angle_alpha   90.00
_cell.angle_beta   90.00
_cell.angle_gamma   90.00
#
_symmetry.space_group_name_H-M   'P 1'
#
loop_
_entity.id
_entity.type
_entity.pdbx_description
1 polymer ?
#
loop_
_entity_poly.entity_id
_entity_poly.type
_entity_poly.pdbx_seq_one_letter_code
_entity_poly.pdbx_strand_id
1 'polypeptide(L)'
;MNRLRPPKARLVAARDLREAAGDLRLVLAMVGLSLAIPLGSALGIRALAVYGGGVNGVVERLSVVGAFFVVFLPASFSLVLALESFVGERERSTLEVLLSTPLREAEIYVGKVAAVLVISLTLCYGALLVYCLAVFPGLGYFPLATLASLAMATICQVAAMVAGAVIVSAHARTMRAANVMASFIILPMSVVLQAEAALILVGRGELLWAFAATMTVGAVILLRMGLAGFNREQLLAREAGISDPGRRLAAAVSAAFHERPGILRLAWRRRVPVLISLAGLPVGAACGWLAAATHAVPDAVVKPALTSLLAASAAPDPPAAALNYFAHNLFALLLAAVLAPLTVGLVGFLLTFFPGFLLGYAAGLSSWSLALAGILPNGAVEIPAAALAGGLLLQVGASVIHMEPAGGWSRRLLAAYADYLRALRWIVPALALAAVLEAYVG
;
A
#
# COMPACT_ATOMS: atom_id res chain seq x y z
N MET A 1 -3.64 -34.35 -37.13
CA MET A 1 -4.06 -32.95 -36.86
C MET A 1 -4.26 -32.80 -35.36
N ASN A 2 -3.22 -32.38 -34.67
CA ASN A 2 -3.25 -32.09 -33.22
C ASN A 2 -3.96 -30.76 -33.02
N ARG A 3 -5.26 -30.77 -32.75
CA ARG A 3 -5.97 -29.57 -32.32
C ARG A 3 -5.29 -29.13 -31.01
N LEU A 4 -4.59 -28.01 -31.01
CA LEU A 4 -4.05 -27.37 -29.84
C LEU A 4 -5.19 -27.25 -28.81
N ARG A 5 -5.21 -28.11 -27.80
CA ARG A 5 -6.17 -28.00 -26.70
C ARG A 5 -5.86 -26.66 -26.01
N PRO A 6 -6.85 -25.76 -25.88
CA PRO A 6 -6.61 -24.50 -25.19
C PRO A 6 -6.05 -24.79 -23.79
N PRO A 7 -5.11 -23.98 -23.30
CA PRO A 7 -4.59 -24.17 -21.96
C PRO A 7 -5.76 -24.21 -20.98
N LYS A 8 -5.80 -25.20 -20.10
CA LYS A 8 -6.93 -25.49 -19.22
C LYS A 8 -7.38 -24.31 -18.37
N ALA A 9 -6.44 -23.42 -18.00
CA ALA A 9 -6.73 -22.14 -17.32
C ALA A 9 -7.69 -21.23 -18.11
N ARG A 10 -7.66 -21.26 -19.46
CA ARG A 10 -8.60 -20.47 -20.29
C ARG A 10 -10.05 -20.97 -20.17
N LEU A 11 -10.25 -22.27 -19.94
CA LEU A 11 -11.58 -22.82 -19.73
C LEU A 11 -12.19 -22.33 -18.42
N VAL A 12 -11.39 -22.27 -17.34
CA VAL A 12 -11.80 -21.71 -16.05
C VAL A 12 -12.12 -20.22 -16.20
N ALA A 13 -11.22 -19.45 -16.82
CA ALA A 13 -11.44 -18.03 -17.05
C ALA A 13 -12.71 -17.75 -17.88
N ALA A 14 -12.94 -18.52 -18.96
CA ALA A 14 -14.12 -18.35 -19.81
C ALA A 14 -15.43 -18.71 -19.08
N ARG A 15 -15.39 -19.68 -18.16
CA ARG A 15 -16.53 -20.02 -17.30
C ARG A 15 -16.84 -18.84 -16.37
N ASP A 16 -15.86 -18.38 -15.61
CA ASP A 16 -16.04 -17.32 -14.62
C ASP A 16 -16.46 -15.98 -15.28
N LEU A 17 -15.93 -15.70 -16.48
CA LEU A 17 -16.36 -14.54 -17.28
C LEU A 17 -17.85 -14.62 -17.68
N ARG A 18 -18.32 -15.81 -18.10
CA ARG A 18 -19.74 -16.00 -18.47
C ARG A 18 -20.64 -15.93 -17.25
N GLU A 19 -20.21 -16.47 -16.12
CA GLU A 19 -20.94 -16.44 -14.86
C GLU A 19 -21.08 -15.01 -14.35
N ALA A 20 -20.01 -14.22 -14.33
CA ALA A 20 -20.05 -12.82 -13.95
C ALA A 20 -20.89 -11.97 -14.92
N ALA A 21 -20.81 -12.21 -16.22
CA ALA A 21 -21.64 -11.53 -17.21
C ALA A 21 -23.13 -11.90 -17.13
N GLY A 22 -23.46 -13.06 -16.58
CA GLY A 22 -24.83 -13.52 -16.39
C GLY A 22 -25.56 -12.85 -15.23
N ASP A 23 -24.83 -12.29 -14.25
CA ASP A 23 -25.44 -11.53 -13.15
C ASP A 23 -25.69 -10.08 -13.58
N LEU A 24 -26.87 -9.87 -14.21
CA LEU A 24 -27.26 -8.56 -14.74
C LEU A 24 -27.28 -7.46 -13.66
N ARG A 25 -27.64 -7.79 -12.41
CA ARG A 25 -27.70 -6.80 -11.33
C ARG A 25 -26.32 -6.32 -10.96
N LEU A 26 -25.37 -7.24 -10.81
CA LEU A 26 -23.97 -6.94 -10.52
C LEU A 26 -23.35 -6.12 -11.67
N VAL A 27 -23.55 -6.56 -12.91
CA VAL A 27 -23.04 -5.89 -14.11
C VAL A 27 -23.58 -4.47 -14.23
N LEU A 28 -24.90 -4.28 -14.09
CA LEU A 28 -25.52 -2.95 -14.18
C LEU A 28 -25.03 -2.01 -13.06
N ALA A 29 -24.87 -2.51 -11.84
CA ALA A 29 -24.34 -1.72 -10.74
C ALA A 29 -22.88 -1.30 -10.99
N MET A 30 -22.03 -2.22 -11.42
CA MET A 30 -20.61 -1.96 -11.69
C MET A 30 -20.44 -1.02 -12.89
N VAL A 31 -21.12 -1.27 -13.99
CA VAL A 31 -21.07 -0.41 -15.18
C VAL A 31 -21.66 0.95 -14.89
N GLY A 32 -22.82 1.02 -14.22
CA GLY A 32 -23.47 2.27 -13.85
C GLY A 32 -22.58 3.17 -13.00
N LEU A 33 -21.98 2.62 -11.94
CA LEU A 33 -21.03 3.36 -11.10
C LEU A 33 -19.73 3.72 -11.84
N SER A 34 -19.23 2.83 -12.68
CA SER A 34 -18.03 3.09 -13.50
C SER A 34 -18.26 4.18 -14.56
N LEU A 35 -19.48 4.46 -14.95
CA LEU A 35 -19.82 5.54 -15.87
C LEU A 35 -20.27 6.83 -15.17
N ALA A 36 -20.94 6.73 -14.04
CA ALA A 36 -21.45 7.89 -13.31
C ALA A 36 -20.32 8.82 -12.83
N ILE A 37 -19.23 8.24 -12.30
CA ILE A 37 -18.08 9.03 -11.79
C ILE A 37 -17.32 9.74 -12.91
N PRO A 38 -16.93 9.09 -14.03
CA PRO A 38 -16.34 9.78 -15.16
C PRO A 38 -17.17 10.95 -15.68
N LEU A 39 -18.48 10.74 -15.84
CA LEU A 39 -19.38 11.78 -16.33
C LEU A 39 -19.53 12.92 -15.32
N GLY A 40 -19.69 12.62 -14.03
CA GLY A 40 -19.78 13.63 -12.98
C GLY A 40 -18.50 14.46 -12.84
N SER A 41 -17.33 13.81 -12.85
CA SER A 41 -16.04 14.49 -12.79
C SER A 41 -15.74 15.30 -14.06
N ALA A 42 -16.14 14.81 -15.23
CA ALA A 42 -16.04 15.55 -16.49
C ALA A 42 -16.87 16.82 -16.48
N LEU A 43 -18.08 16.76 -15.97
CA LEU A 43 -18.94 17.93 -15.80
C LEU A 43 -18.32 18.96 -14.86
N GLY A 44 -17.77 18.49 -13.73
CA GLY A 44 -17.07 19.36 -12.77
C GLY A 44 -15.86 20.07 -13.37
N ILE A 45 -15.00 19.36 -14.10
CA ILE A 45 -13.84 19.93 -14.77
C ILE A 45 -14.23 20.91 -15.89
N ARG A 46 -15.25 20.58 -16.67
CA ARG A 46 -15.76 21.50 -17.70
C ARG A 46 -16.35 22.77 -17.07
N ALA A 47 -17.11 22.63 -16.00
CA ALA A 47 -17.63 23.78 -15.29
C ALA A 47 -16.49 24.67 -14.75
N LEU A 48 -15.45 24.06 -14.18
CA LEU A 48 -14.27 24.78 -13.72
C LEU A 48 -13.51 25.47 -14.87
N ALA A 49 -13.43 24.84 -16.05
CA ALA A 49 -12.81 25.46 -17.22
C ALA A 49 -13.59 26.66 -17.74
N VAL A 50 -14.93 26.62 -17.71
CA VAL A 50 -15.80 27.71 -18.20
C VAL A 50 -15.88 28.86 -17.20
N TYR A 51 -16.04 28.58 -15.92
CA TYR A 51 -16.31 29.58 -14.88
C TYR A 51 -15.08 30.00 -14.08
N GLY A 52 -13.97 29.25 -14.19
CA GLY A 52 -12.75 29.44 -13.39
C GLY A 52 -11.81 30.57 -13.79
N GLY A 53 -12.17 31.42 -14.78
CA GLY A 53 -11.54 32.72 -15.08
C GLY A 53 -10.00 32.75 -15.11
N GLY A 54 -9.35 31.97 -15.99
CA GLY A 54 -7.90 32.08 -16.20
C GLY A 54 -6.99 31.08 -15.47
N VAL A 55 -7.57 30.03 -14.84
CA VAL A 55 -6.85 28.96 -14.10
C VAL A 55 -6.49 27.78 -15.01
N ASN A 56 -6.20 28.00 -16.29
CA ASN A 56 -6.00 26.94 -17.30
C ASN A 56 -4.96 25.89 -16.86
N GLY A 57 -3.83 26.29 -16.32
CA GLY A 57 -2.80 25.34 -15.84
C GLY A 57 -3.23 24.47 -14.65
N VAL A 58 -4.14 24.95 -13.81
CA VAL A 58 -4.73 24.18 -12.71
C VAL A 58 -5.76 23.20 -13.26
N VAL A 59 -6.59 23.62 -14.21
CA VAL A 59 -7.62 22.78 -14.86
C VAL A 59 -6.95 21.63 -15.60
N GLU A 60 -5.84 21.88 -16.30
CA GLU A 60 -5.07 20.84 -16.98
C GLU A 60 -4.56 19.77 -15.99
N ARG A 61 -3.95 20.17 -14.89
CA ARG A 61 -3.46 19.21 -13.87
C ARG A 61 -4.59 18.46 -13.19
N LEU A 62 -5.66 19.16 -12.82
CA LEU A 62 -6.85 18.54 -12.21
C LEU A 62 -7.55 17.56 -13.17
N SER A 63 -7.54 17.84 -14.48
CA SER A 63 -8.11 16.91 -15.46
C SER A 63 -7.33 15.59 -15.53
N VAL A 64 -6.02 15.64 -15.39
CA VAL A 64 -5.18 14.43 -15.32
C VAL A 64 -5.38 13.70 -13.99
N VAL A 65 -5.38 14.41 -12.87
CA VAL A 65 -5.67 13.84 -11.53
C VAL A 65 -7.05 13.20 -11.51
N GLY A 66 -8.05 13.84 -12.14
CA GLY A 66 -9.40 13.26 -12.30
C GLY A 66 -9.40 11.89 -12.98
N ALA A 67 -8.55 11.69 -14.00
CA ALA A 67 -8.43 10.40 -14.67
C ALA A 67 -7.98 9.28 -13.71
N PHE A 68 -7.08 9.56 -12.76
CA PHE A 68 -6.66 8.60 -11.74
C PHE A 68 -7.81 8.20 -10.79
N PHE A 69 -8.59 9.18 -10.33
CA PHE A 69 -9.75 8.91 -9.48
C PHE A 69 -10.85 8.13 -10.20
N VAL A 70 -11.06 8.42 -11.48
CA VAL A 70 -12.04 7.73 -12.33
C VAL A 70 -11.74 6.25 -12.48
N VAL A 71 -10.45 5.88 -12.58
CA VAL A 71 -10.01 4.50 -12.71
C VAL A 71 -10.03 3.76 -11.37
N PHE A 72 -9.79 4.45 -10.26
CA PHE A 72 -9.66 3.82 -8.93
C PHE A 72 -10.95 3.13 -8.47
N LEU A 73 -12.12 3.70 -8.74
CA LEU A 73 -13.38 3.09 -8.33
C LEU A 73 -13.64 1.75 -9.04
N PRO A 74 -13.59 1.66 -10.39
CA PRO A 74 -13.70 0.36 -11.06
C PRO A 74 -12.59 -0.61 -10.66
N ALA A 75 -11.36 -0.12 -10.38
CA ALA A 75 -10.28 -0.96 -9.87
C ALA A 75 -10.62 -1.59 -8.52
N SER A 76 -11.33 -0.87 -7.64
CA SER A 76 -11.77 -1.41 -6.35
C SER A 76 -12.78 -2.55 -6.48
N PHE A 77 -13.55 -2.62 -7.57
CA PHE A 77 -14.46 -3.74 -7.84
C PHE A 77 -13.71 -5.06 -8.06
N SER A 78 -12.43 -5.00 -8.43
CA SER A 78 -11.60 -6.20 -8.55
C SER A 78 -11.50 -6.99 -7.25
N LEU A 79 -11.52 -6.30 -6.10
CA LEU A 79 -11.57 -6.93 -4.78
C LEU A 79 -12.87 -7.72 -4.58
N VAL A 80 -14.00 -7.09 -4.88
CA VAL A 80 -15.33 -7.71 -4.73
C VAL A 80 -15.43 -8.92 -5.65
N LEU A 81 -15.07 -8.78 -6.92
CA LEU A 81 -15.08 -9.87 -7.90
C LEU A 81 -14.15 -11.03 -7.51
N ALA A 82 -12.95 -10.71 -7.02
CA ALA A 82 -12.01 -11.72 -6.57
C ALA A 82 -12.52 -12.46 -5.32
N LEU A 83 -13.10 -11.75 -4.35
CA LEU A 83 -13.69 -12.38 -3.18
C LEU A 83 -14.89 -13.26 -3.54
N GLU A 84 -15.78 -12.79 -4.43
CA GLU A 84 -16.91 -13.59 -4.91
C GLU A 84 -16.42 -14.86 -5.62
N SER A 85 -15.42 -14.75 -6.49
CA SER A 85 -14.82 -15.87 -7.21
C SER A 85 -14.17 -16.93 -6.31
N PHE A 86 -13.63 -16.56 -5.15
CA PHE A 86 -12.92 -17.48 -4.26
C PHE A 86 -13.71 -17.82 -2.99
N VAL A 87 -14.19 -16.83 -2.25
CA VAL A 87 -14.92 -17.02 -0.99
C VAL A 87 -16.39 -17.36 -1.27
N GLY A 88 -17.01 -16.67 -2.24
CA GLY A 88 -18.40 -16.90 -2.62
C GLY A 88 -18.61 -18.31 -3.13
N GLU A 89 -17.72 -18.81 -3.99
CA GLU A 89 -17.78 -20.23 -4.44
C GLU A 89 -17.56 -21.21 -3.29
N ARG A 90 -16.72 -20.88 -2.31
CA ARG A 90 -16.53 -21.71 -1.11
C ARG A 90 -17.80 -21.77 -0.28
N GLU A 91 -18.45 -20.62 0.02
CA GLU A 91 -19.71 -20.61 0.77
C GLU A 91 -20.82 -21.40 0.10
N ARG A 92 -20.83 -21.44 -1.25
CA ARG A 92 -21.80 -22.20 -2.04
C ARG A 92 -21.39 -23.67 -2.27
N SER A 93 -20.25 -24.11 -1.71
CA SER A 93 -19.66 -25.45 -1.92
C SER A 93 -19.37 -25.80 -3.40
N THR A 94 -19.36 -24.82 -4.29
CA THR A 94 -19.06 -25.02 -5.72
C THR A 94 -17.56 -25.12 -5.99
N LEU A 95 -16.74 -24.57 -5.11
CA LEU A 95 -15.28 -24.67 -5.19
C LEU A 95 -14.80 -26.13 -5.05
N GLU A 96 -15.44 -26.95 -4.21
CA GLU A 96 -15.13 -28.38 -4.03
C GLU A 96 -15.34 -29.16 -5.33
N VAL A 97 -16.44 -28.88 -6.04
CA VAL A 97 -16.72 -29.49 -7.35
C VAL A 97 -15.65 -29.13 -8.36
N LEU A 98 -15.18 -27.85 -8.35
CA LEU A 98 -14.09 -27.41 -9.22
C LEU A 98 -12.76 -28.11 -8.85
N LEU A 99 -12.49 -28.26 -7.56
CA LEU A 99 -11.30 -28.94 -7.06
C LEU A 99 -11.34 -30.45 -7.32
N SER A 100 -12.51 -31.10 -7.51
CA SER A 100 -12.62 -32.50 -7.90
C SER A 100 -12.26 -32.76 -9.37
N THR A 101 -12.16 -31.70 -10.19
CA THR A 101 -11.78 -31.81 -11.61
C THR A 101 -10.28 -32.16 -11.77
N PRO A 102 -9.85 -32.76 -12.90
CA PRO A 102 -8.44 -33.10 -13.16
C PRO A 102 -7.63 -31.88 -13.62
N LEU A 103 -7.89 -30.70 -13.03
CA LEU A 103 -7.16 -29.47 -13.25
C LEU A 103 -6.08 -29.32 -12.18
N ARG A 104 -4.94 -28.71 -12.53
CA ARG A 104 -3.91 -28.34 -11.56
C ARG A 104 -4.35 -27.10 -10.78
N GLU A 105 -3.97 -27.00 -9.52
CA GLU A 105 -4.29 -25.85 -8.66
C GLU A 105 -3.87 -24.53 -9.30
N ALA A 106 -2.67 -24.48 -9.89
CA ALA A 106 -2.19 -23.33 -10.62
C ALA A 106 -3.06 -22.96 -11.84
N GLU A 107 -3.64 -23.96 -12.54
CA GLU A 107 -4.53 -23.70 -13.69
C GLU A 107 -5.86 -23.07 -13.23
N ILE A 108 -6.39 -23.52 -12.09
CA ILE A 108 -7.59 -22.96 -11.47
C ILE A 108 -7.30 -21.53 -10.99
N TYR A 109 -6.22 -21.36 -10.24
CA TYR A 109 -5.81 -20.06 -9.72
C TYR A 109 -5.62 -19.02 -10.83
N VAL A 110 -4.78 -19.35 -11.81
CA VAL A 110 -4.49 -18.42 -12.93
C VAL A 110 -5.75 -18.14 -13.75
N GLY A 111 -6.62 -19.14 -13.96
CA GLY A 111 -7.89 -18.96 -14.67
C GLY A 111 -8.80 -17.96 -13.95
N LYS A 112 -8.98 -18.11 -12.65
CA LYS A 112 -9.81 -17.20 -11.83
C LYS A 112 -9.24 -15.79 -11.77
N VAL A 113 -7.95 -15.66 -11.48
CA VAL A 113 -7.27 -14.36 -11.47
C VAL A 113 -7.39 -13.67 -12.83
N ALA A 114 -7.19 -14.40 -13.93
CA ALA A 114 -7.31 -13.86 -15.27
C ALA A 114 -8.75 -13.37 -15.58
N ALA A 115 -9.78 -14.10 -15.17
CA ALA A 115 -11.16 -13.68 -15.34
C ALA A 115 -11.44 -12.35 -14.63
N VAL A 116 -11.06 -12.24 -13.36
CA VAL A 116 -11.25 -11.02 -12.56
C VAL A 116 -10.46 -9.85 -13.16
N LEU A 117 -9.19 -10.08 -13.56
CA LEU A 117 -8.37 -9.05 -14.20
C LEU A 117 -9.02 -8.52 -15.49
N VAL A 118 -9.53 -9.41 -16.35
CA VAL A 118 -10.17 -9.01 -17.62
C VAL A 118 -11.39 -8.15 -17.36
N ILE A 119 -12.29 -8.56 -16.45
CA ILE A 119 -13.50 -7.80 -16.12
C ILE A 119 -13.13 -6.42 -15.57
N SER A 120 -12.25 -6.39 -14.56
CA SER A 120 -11.87 -5.17 -13.88
C SER A 120 -11.15 -4.19 -14.79
N LEU A 121 -10.20 -4.66 -15.61
CA LEU A 121 -9.51 -3.81 -16.58
C LEU A 121 -10.43 -3.29 -17.67
N THR A 122 -11.41 -4.09 -18.13
CA THR A 122 -12.41 -3.64 -19.10
C THR A 122 -13.24 -2.48 -18.51
N LEU A 123 -13.65 -2.57 -17.23
CA LEU A 123 -14.36 -1.49 -16.55
C LEU A 123 -13.47 -0.26 -16.35
N CYS A 124 -12.22 -0.44 -15.93
CA CYS A 124 -11.28 0.66 -15.72
C CYS A 124 -11.00 1.42 -17.01
N TYR A 125 -10.67 0.71 -18.08
CA TYR A 125 -10.36 1.34 -19.36
C TYR A 125 -11.61 1.90 -20.07
N GLY A 126 -12.76 1.25 -19.88
CA GLY A 126 -14.04 1.81 -20.33
C GLY A 126 -14.35 3.14 -19.65
N ALA A 127 -14.19 3.21 -18.32
CA ALA A 127 -14.40 4.44 -17.55
C ALA A 127 -13.38 5.53 -17.97
N LEU A 128 -12.11 5.16 -18.12
CA LEU A 128 -11.05 6.07 -18.58
C LEU A 128 -11.34 6.61 -19.98
N LEU A 129 -11.75 5.75 -20.91
CA LEU A 129 -12.11 6.16 -22.27
C LEU A 129 -13.26 7.17 -22.28
N VAL A 130 -14.34 6.87 -21.53
CA VAL A 130 -15.48 7.80 -21.42
C VAL A 130 -15.03 9.14 -20.83
N TYR A 131 -14.20 9.12 -19.80
CA TYR A 131 -13.65 10.33 -19.20
C TYR A 131 -12.81 11.13 -20.19
N CYS A 132 -11.87 10.48 -20.89
CA CYS A 132 -11.01 11.12 -21.88
C CYS A 132 -11.81 11.77 -23.01
N LEU A 133 -12.82 11.08 -23.53
CA LEU A 133 -13.70 11.61 -24.56
C LEU A 133 -14.56 12.78 -24.06
N ALA A 134 -14.91 12.77 -22.77
CA ALA A 134 -15.73 13.82 -22.19
C ALA A 134 -14.92 15.09 -21.83
N VAL A 135 -13.67 14.98 -21.42
CA VAL A 135 -12.87 16.08 -20.86
C VAL A 135 -11.93 16.70 -21.87
N PHE A 136 -11.05 15.91 -22.47
CA PHE A 136 -9.91 16.43 -23.22
C PHE A 136 -10.24 17.15 -24.55
N PRO A 137 -11.25 16.76 -25.32
CA PRO A 137 -11.59 17.51 -26.53
C PRO A 137 -11.98 18.98 -26.26
N GLY A 138 -12.59 19.25 -25.09
CA GLY A 138 -12.95 20.61 -24.69
C GLY A 138 -11.77 21.45 -24.17
N LEU A 139 -10.67 20.81 -23.80
CA LEU A 139 -9.46 21.49 -23.30
C LEU A 139 -8.41 21.73 -24.41
N GLY A 140 -8.57 21.12 -25.59
CA GLY A 140 -7.60 21.21 -26.69
C GLY A 140 -6.21 20.58 -26.36
N TYR A 141 -6.15 19.75 -25.34
CA TYR A 141 -4.95 19.16 -24.77
C TYR A 141 -5.17 17.67 -24.50
N PHE A 142 -4.16 16.84 -24.79
CA PHE A 142 -4.23 15.39 -24.56
C PHE A 142 -2.91 14.86 -23.99
N PRO A 143 -2.83 14.53 -22.68
CA PRO A 143 -1.59 14.11 -22.01
C PRO A 143 -1.30 12.63 -22.24
N LEU A 144 -0.97 12.24 -23.48
CA LEU A 144 -0.85 10.83 -23.87
C LEU A 144 0.17 10.05 -23.04
N ALA A 145 1.33 10.65 -22.73
CA ALA A 145 2.38 9.99 -21.95
C ALA A 145 1.92 9.69 -20.51
N THR A 146 1.21 10.63 -19.89
CA THR A 146 0.68 10.47 -18.53
C THR A 146 -0.48 9.45 -18.49
N LEU A 147 -1.34 9.47 -19.51
CA LEU A 147 -2.40 8.48 -19.64
C LEU A 147 -1.87 7.08 -19.90
N ALA A 148 -0.77 6.95 -20.64
CA ALA A 148 -0.09 5.67 -20.85
C ALA A 148 0.53 5.12 -19.55
N SER A 149 1.17 5.98 -18.74
CA SER A 149 1.67 5.59 -17.41
C SER A 149 0.54 5.22 -16.46
N LEU A 150 -0.58 5.94 -16.48
CA LEU A 150 -1.79 5.60 -15.73
C LEU A 150 -2.34 4.23 -16.15
N ALA A 151 -2.45 3.98 -17.46
CA ALA A 151 -2.93 2.70 -17.95
C ALA A 151 -2.06 1.53 -17.48
N MET A 152 -0.73 1.69 -17.48
CA MET A 152 0.19 0.69 -16.93
C MET A 152 0.02 0.54 -15.41
N ALA A 153 -0.02 1.63 -14.66
CA ALA A 153 -0.23 1.62 -13.21
C ALA A 153 -1.54 0.92 -12.84
N THR A 154 -2.61 1.13 -13.60
CA THR A 154 -3.91 0.49 -13.41
C THR A 154 -3.82 -1.04 -13.46
N ILE A 155 -3.07 -1.61 -14.41
CA ILE A 155 -2.86 -3.07 -14.48
C ILE A 155 -2.23 -3.56 -13.18
N CYS A 156 -1.22 -2.88 -12.70
CA CYS A 156 -0.49 -3.25 -11.48
C CYS A 156 -1.34 -3.10 -10.22
N GLN A 157 -2.12 -2.03 -10.13
CA GLN A 157 -3.05 -1.80 -9.01
C GLN A 157 -4.14 -2.86 -8.96
N VAL A 158 -4.80 -3.15 -10.08
CA VAL A 158 -5.83 -4.19 -10.17
C VAL A 158 -5.22 -5.55 -9.83
N ALA A 159 -4.04 -5.88 -10.37
CA ALA A 159 -3.35 -7.12 -10.05
C ALA A 159 -2.99 -7.24 -8.56
N ALA A 160 -2.53 -6.17 -7.93
CA ALA A 160 -2.23 -6.13 -6.51
C ALA A 160 -3.50 -6.30 -5.65
N MET A 161 -4.61 -5.65 -6.02
CA MET A 161 -5.90 -5.78 -5.35
C MET A 161 -6.44 -7.22 -5.45
N VAL A 162 -6.41 -7.81 -6.64
CA VAL A 162 -6.83 -9.21 -6.85
C VAL A 162 -5.97 -10.18 -6.04
N ALA A 163 -4.65 -10.00 -6.06
CA ALA A 163 -3.74 -10.83 -5.29
C ALA A 163 -4.00 -10.72 -3.78
N GLY A 164 -4.22 -9.50 -3.29
CA GLY A 164 -4.61 -9.25 -1.90
C GLY A 164 -5.93 -9.93 -1.53
N ALA A 165 -6.95 -9.83 -2.40
CA ALA A 165 -8.24 -10.49 -2.19
C ALA A 165 -8.09 -12.02 -2.11
N VAL A 166 -7.25 -12.61 -2.95
CA VAL A 166 -6.97 -14.05 -2.89
C VAL A 166 -6.30 -14.44 -1.57
N ILE A 167 -5.32 -13.67 -1.10
CA ILE A 167 -4.68 -13.91 0.21
C ILE A 167 -5.72 -13.80 1.33
N VAL A 168 -6.58 -12.79 1.31
CA VAL A 168 -7.70 -12.65 2.25
C VAL A 168 -8.65 -13.84 2.16
N SER A 169 -8.99 -14.28 0.95
CA SER A 169 -9.90 -15.41 0.73
C SER A 169 -9.39 -16.71 1.34
N ALA A 170 -8.07 -16.90 1.38
CA ALA A 170 -7.46 -18.06 2.03
C ALA A 170 -7.70 -18.09 3.55
N HIS A 171 -7.97 -16.95 4.18
CA HIS A 171 -8.16 -16.80 5.63
C HIS A 171 -9.62 -16.59 6.03
N ALA A 172 -10.43 -15.98 5.18
CA ALA A 172 -11.83 -15.70 5.44
C ALA A 172 -12.69 -16.96 5.24
N ARG A 173 -13.60 -17.21 6.17
CA ARG A 173 -14.59 -18.31 6.07
C ARG A 173 -15.90 -17.87 5.44
N THR A 174 -16.24 -16.60 5.56
CA THR A 174 -17.50 -16.01 5.09
C THR A 174 -17.23 -14.75 4.27
N MET A 175 -18.13 -14.43 3.35
CA MET A 175 -18.08 -13.20 2.57
C MET A 175 -18.08 -11.95 3.46
N ARG A 176 -18.80 -11.98 4.59
CA ARG A 176 -18.80 -10.85 5.54
C ARG A 176 -17.41 -10.60 6.13
N ALA A 177 -16.75 -11.66 6.60
CA ALA A 177 -15.39 -11.57 7.12
C ALA A 177 -14.39 -11.15 6.03
N ALA A 178 -14.53 -11.69 4.82
CA ALA A 178 -13.71 -11.34 3.67
C ALA A 178 -13.82 -9.86 3.31
N ASN A 179 -15.04 -9.31 3.25
CA ASN A 179 -15.27 -7.90 2.95
C ASN A 179 -14.65 -6.95 3.98
N VAL A 180 -14.73 -7.28 5.28
CA VAL A 180 -14.06 -6.50 6.33
C VAL A 180 -12.54 -6.54 6.15
N MET A 181 -11.97 -7.72 5.88
CA MET A 181 -10.54 -7.84 5.63
C MET A 181 -10.09 -7.15 4.34
N ALA A 182 -10.92 -7.14 3.31
CA ALA A 182 -10.65 -6.45 2.04
C ALA A 182 -10.54 -4.92 2.20
N SER A 183 -11.26 -4.34 3.18
CA SER A 183 -11.14 -2.91 3.48
C SER A 183 -9.71 -2.49 3.84
N PHE A 184 -8.94 -3.39 4.46
CA PHE A 184 -7.52 -3.17 4.75
C PHE A 184 -6.64 -3.15 3.50
N ILE A 185 -7.11 -3.65 2.35
CA ILE A 185 -6.39 -3.56 1.07
C ILE A 185 -6.71 -2.23 0.38
N ILE A 186 -7.94 -1.76 0.49
CA ILE A 186 -8.36 -0.48 -0.12
C ILE A 186 -7.58 0.69 0.47
N LEU A 187 -7.31 0.67 1.77
CA LEU A 187 -6.61 1.75 2.46
C LEU A 187 -5.21 2.04 1.88
N PRO A 188 -4.26 1.07 1.79
CA PRO A 188 -2.96 1.33 1.18
C PRO A 188 -3.08 1.67 -0.31
N MET A 189 -4.06 1.10 -1.03
CA MET A 189 -4.27 1.43 -2.44
C MET A 189 -4.78 2.86 -2.62
N SER A 190 -5.56 3.40 -1.69
CA SER A 190 -5.94 4.82 -1.71
C SER A 190 -4.75 5.75 -1.45
N VAL A 191 -3.80 5.35 -0.60
CA VAL A 191 -2.54 6.11 -0.39
C VAL A 191 -1.68 6.10 -1.65
N VAL A 192 -1.61 4.96 -2.35
CA VAL A 192 -0.96 4.85 -3.67
C VAL A 192 -1.54 5.84 -4.66
N LEU A 193 -2.88 5.89 -4.78
CA LEU A 193 -3.57 6.83 -5.64
C LEU A 193 -3.26 8.30 -5.29
N GLN A 194 -3.23 8.63 -4.00
CA GLN A 194 -2.90 9.98 -3.54
C GLN A 194 -1.46 10.36 -3.88
N ALA A 195 -0.52 9.41 -3.78
CA ALA A 195 0.87 9.63 -4.17
C ALA A 195 1.00 9.87 -5.69
N GLU A 196 0.30 9.10 -6.51
CA GLU A 196 0.25 9.31 -7.97
C GLU A 196 -0.34 10.69 -8.31
N ALA A 197 -1.45 11.06 -7.69
CA ALA A 197 -2.07 12.37 -7.86
C ALA A 197 -1.13 13.52 -7.45
N ALA A 198 -0.43 13.36 -6.33
CA ALA A 198 0.54 14.34 -5.84
C ALA A 198 1.71 14.53 -6.83
N LEU A 199 2.24 13.45 -7.42
CA LEU A 199 3.31 13.54 -8.44
C LEU A 199 2.89 14.38 -9.64
N ILE A 200 1.64 14.26 -10.08
CA ILE A 200 1.09 15.05 -11.18
C ILE A 200 0.93 16.52 -10.79
N LEU A 201 0.36 16.78 -9.60
CA LEU A 201 0.15 18.16 -9.12
C LEU A 201 1.47 18.92 -8.97
N VAL A 202 2.53 18.22 -8.55
CA VAL A 202 3.90 18.79 -8.44
C VAL A 202 4.58 18.91 -9.81
N GLY A 203 4.00 18.36 -10.89
CA GLY A 203 4.57 18.40 -12.24
C GLY A 203 5.64 17.34 -12.50
N ARG A 204 5.66 16.26 -11.72
CA ARG A 204 6.64 15.16 -11.82
C ARG A 204 6.03 13.91 -12.44
N GLY A 205 5.26 14.09 -13.52
CA GLY A 205 4.59 12.98 -14.20
C GLY A 205 5.54 11.90 -14.73
N GLU A 206 6.82 12.22 -14.99
CA GLU A 206 7.83 11.24 -15.39
C GLU A 206 8.10 10.17 -14.33
N LEU A 207 7.92 10.49 -13.04
CA LEU A 207 8.11 9.52 -11.94
C LEU A 207 7.02 8.46 -11.87
N LEU A 208 5.90 8.66 -12.55
CA LEU A 208 4.81 7.66 -12.60
C LEU A 208 5.27 6.33 -13.20
N TRP A 209 6.23 6.34 -14.15
CA TRP A 209 6.79 5.12 -14.71
C TRP A 209 7.61 4.33 -13.68
N ALA A 210 8.42 5.01 -12.89
CA ALA A 210 9.17 4.38 -11.80
C ALA A 210 8.21 3.83 -10.73
N PHE A 211 7.14 4.56 -10.46
CA PHE A 211 6.09 4.14 -9.53
C PHE A 211 5.35 2.89 -10.05
N ALA A 212 4.94 2.87 -11.33
CA ALA A 212 4.32 1.71 -11.96
C ALA A 212 5.26 0.50 -11.96
N ALA A 213 6.57 0.68 -12.20
CA ALA A 213 7.55 -0.40 -12.13
C ALA A 213 7.64 -1.00 -10.71
N THR A 214 7.65 -0.16 -9.67
CA THR A 214 7.64 -0.61 -8.27
C THR A 214 6.37 -1.37 -7.93
N MET A 215 5.21 -0.88 -8.37
CA MET A 215 3.93 -1.57 -8.21
C MET A 215 3.90 -2.91 -8.93
N THR A 216 4.52 -3.02 -10.12
CA THR A 216 4.63 -4.29 -10.85
C THR A 216 5.36 -5.35 -10.02
N VAL A 217 6.47 -5.00 -9.41
CA VAL A 217 7.23 -5.91 -8.54
C VAL A 217 6.36 -6.37 -7.37
N GLY A 218 5.68 -5.43 -6.70
CA GLY A 218 4.76 -5.75 -5.61
C GLY A 218 3.62 -6.67 -6.04
N ALA A 219 2.96 -6.38 -7.16
CA ALA A 219 1.88 -7.20 -7.69
C ALA A 219 2.34 -8.62 -8.04
N VAL A 220 3.52 -8.78 -8.67
CA VAL A 220 4.10 -10.10 -8.99
C VAL A 220 4.40 -10.89 -7.72
N ILE A 221 4.97 -10.27 -6.70
CA ILE A 221 5.23 -10.92 -5.41
C ILE A 221 3.91 -11.38 -4.78
N LEU A 222 2.90 -10.51 -4.70
CA LEU A 222 1.60 -10.83 -4.12
C LEU A 222 0.88 -11.95 -4.89
N LEU A 223 0.93 -11.95 -6.23
CA LEU A 223 0.34 -13.00 -7.05
C LEU A 223 1.04 -14.34 -6.82
N ARG A 224 2.37 -14.37 -6.71
CA ARG A 224 3.13 -15.58 -6.36
C ARG A 224 2.79 -16.08 -4.96
N MET A 225 2.62 -15.18 -4.00
CA MET A 225 2.20 -15.54 -2.64
C MET A 225 0.79 -16.12 -2.64
N GLY A 226 -0.15 -15.53 -3.38
CA GLY A 226 -1.50 -16.05 -3.54
C GLY A 226 -1.52 -17.45 -4.14
N LEU A 227 -0.70 -17.69 -5.18
CA LEU A 227 -0.56 -19.01 -5.78
C LEU A 227 0.03 -20.05 -4.80
N ALA A 228 1.05 -19.67 -4.02
CA ALA A 228 1.65 -20.56 -3.03
C ALA A 228 0.69 -20.89 -1.87
N GLY A 229 -0.24 -19.97 -1.54
CA GLY A 229 -1.29 -20.19 -0.54
C GLY A 229 -2.52 -20.96 -1.06
N PHE A 230 -2.64 -21.13 -2.38
CA PHE A 230 -3.76 -21.84 -3.01
C PHE A 230 -3.45 -23.32 -3.11
N ASN A 231 -3.60 -24.06 -1.99
CA ASN A 231 -3.31 -25.49 -1.89
C ASN A 231 -4.60 -26.25 -1.59
N ARG A 232 -4.90 -27.28 -2.41
CA ARG A 232 -6.08 -28.15 -2.33
C ARG A 232 -6.25 -28.78 -0.95
N GLU A 233 -5.18 -29.33 -0.39
CA GLU A 233 -5.23 -29.99 0.91
C GLU A 233 -5.60 -29.01 2.03
N GLN A 234 -5.09 -27.78 1.98
CA GLN A 234 -5.39 -26.75 2.98
C GLN A 234 -6.81 -26.22 2.85
N LEU A 235 -7.33 -26.12 1.62
CA LEU A 235 -8.69 -25.69 1.36
C LEU A 235 -9.71 -26.71 1.87
N LEU A 236 -9.46 -28.00 1.65
CA LEU A 236 -10.34 -29.10 2.08
C LEU A 236 -10.16 -29.46 3.58
N ALA A 237 -8.93 -29.46 4.10
CA ALA A 237 -8.66 -29.83 5.50
C ALA A 237 -9.21 -28.81 6.52
N ARG A 238 -9.41 -27.55 6.11
CA ARG A 238 -10.02 -26.52 6.96
C ARG A 238 -11.50 -26.73 7.25
N GLU A 239 -12.19 -27.53 6.47
CA GLU A 239 -13.60 -27.89 6.70
C GLU A 239 -13.75 -28.97 7.75
N ALA A 240 -12.79 -29.89 7.88
CA ALA A 240 -12.84 -30.99 8.83
C ALA A 240 -12.49 -30.64 10.30
N GLY A 241 -11.97 -29.46 10.54
CA GLY A 241 -11.47 -29.06 11.86
C GLY A 241 -12.39 -28.09 12.60
N ILE A 242 -13.32 -28.60 13.41
CA ILE A 242 -14.08 -27.88 14.45
C ILE A 242 -13.11 -27.51 15.59
N SER A 243 -12.11 -26.68 15.35
CA SER A 243 -11.31 -26.11 16.42
C SER A 243 -11.57 -24.63 16.49
N ASP A 244 -12.08 -24.18 17.61
CA ASP A 244 -12.38 -22.81 17.94
C ASP A 244 -11.20 -21.89 17.54
N PRO A 245 -11.35 -21.04 16.50
CA PRO A 245 -10.28 -20.19 16.03
C PRO A 245 -9.86 -19.18 17.09
N GLY A 246 -10.78 -18.80 18.00
CA GLY A 246 -10.50 -17.91 19.12
C GLY A 246 -9.52 -18.54 20.11
N ARG A 247 -9.73 -19.81 20.47
CA ARG A 247 -8.81 -20.53 21.37
C ARG A 247 -7.43 -20.74 20.75
N ARG A 248 -7.35 -21.04 19.46
CA ARG A 248 -6.05 -21.17 18.76
C ARG A 248 -5.32 -19.83 18.68
N LEU A 249 -6.03 -18.75 18.39
CA LEU A 249 -5.46 -17.41 18.39
C LEU A 249 -5.00 -17.01 19.79
N ALA A 250 -5.83 -17.21 20.81
CA ALA A 250 -5.48 -16.93 22.19
C ALA A 250 -4.26 -17.73 22.66
N ALA A 251 -4.17 -19.02 22.34
CA ALA A 251 -3.01 -19.86 22.64
C ALA A 251 -1.76 -19.40 21.87
N ALA A 252 -1.89 -19.02 20.61
CA ALA A 252 -0.77 -18.50 19.81
C ALA A 252 -0.28 -17.16 20.34
N VAL A 253 -1.19 -16.26 20.72
CA VAL A 253 -0.88 -14.97 21.34
C VAL A 253 -0.21 -15.20 22.70
N SER A 254 -0.78 -16.03 23.58
CA SER A 254 -0.17 -16.32 24.88
C SER A 254 1.23 -16.91 24.74
N ALA A 255 1.43 -17.85 23.82
CA ALA A 255 2.75 -18.43 23.52
C ALA A 255 3.73 -17.37 22.98
N ALA A 256 3.26 -16.50 22.09
CA ALA A 256 4.09 -15.42 21.52
C ALA A 256 4.53 -14.41 22.61
N PHE A 257 3.71 -14.19 23.66
CA PHE A 257 4.02 -13.28 24.77
C PHE A 257 4.67 -13.95 25.99
N HIS A 258 4.87 -15.26 25.95
CA HIS A 258 5.48 -15.98 27.08
C HIS A 258 6.97 -15.64 27.27
N GLU A 259 7.74 -15.51 26.22
CA GLU A 259 9.13 -15.05 26.28
C GLU A 259 9.20 -13.53 26.53
N ARG A 260 10.02 -13.09 27.49
CA ARG A 260 10.24 -11.67 27.81
C ARG A 260 11.71 -11.27 27.62
N PRO A 261 12.24 -11.23 26.39
CA PRO A 261 13.61 -10.79 26.18
C PRO A 261 13.76 -9.32 26.53
N GLY A 262 14.89 -8.96 27.17
CA GLY A 262 15.27 -7.55 27.33
C GLY A 262 15.51 -6.88 25.97
N ILE A 263 15.42 -5.54 25.92
CA ILE A 263 15.51 -4.79 24.65
C ILE A 263 16.83 -5.02 23.90
N LEU A 264 17.95 -5.07 24.61
CA LEU A 264 19.26 -5.32 24.01
C LEU A 264 19.35 -6.73 23.38
N ARG A 265 18.80 -7.73 24.07
CA ARG A 265 18.73 -9.10 23.55
C ARG A 265 17.81 -9.18 22.34
N LEU A 266 16.68 -8.45 22.34
CA LEU A 266 15.76 -8.36 21.21
C LEU A 266 16.43 -7.69 20.00
N ALA A 267 17.08 -6.54 20.19
CA ALA A 267 17.80 -5.83 19.15
C ALA A 267 18.95 -6.68 18.57
N TRP A 268 19.68 -7.39 19.42
CA TRP A 268 20.77 -8.28 18.98
C TRP A 268 20.24 -9.50 18.20
N ARG A 269 19.15 -10.10 18.67
CA ARG A 269 18.47 -11.22 17.99
C ARG A 269 17.95 -10.81 16.62
N ARG A 270 17.50 -9.54 16.47
CA ARG A 270 16.96 -8.94 15.25
C ARG A 270 17.92 -7.93 14.58
N ARG A 271 19.22 -8.08 14.81
CA ARG A 271 20.24 -7.12 14.34
C ARG A 271 20.20 -6.87 12.82
N VAL A 272 19.97 -7.91 12.00
CA VAL A 272 19.95 -7.73 10.54
C VAL A 272 18.82 -6.81 10.09
N PRO A 273 17.53 -7.04 10.41
CA PRO A 273 16.50 -6.10 10.03
C PRO A 273 16.64 -4.72 10.68
N VAL A 274 17.18 -4.63 11.90
CA VAL A 274 17.45 -3.34 12.55
C VAL A 274 18.57 -2.58 11.82
N LEU A 275 19.63 -3.24 11.39
CA LEU A 275 20.69 -2.62 10.59
C LEU A 275 20.19 -2.21 9.20
N ILE A 276 19.30 -2.98 8.57
CA ILE A 276 18.68 -2.62 7.29
C ILE A 276 17.83 -1.35 7.48
N SER A 277 17.03 -1.29 8.53
CA SER A 277 16.27 -0.06 8.84
C SER A 277 17.22 1.10 9.10
N LEU A 278 18.23 0.94 9.94
CA LEU A 278 19.21 2.00 10.25
C LEU A 278 19.95 2.49 8.98
N ALA A 279 20.24 1.60 8.03
CA ALA A 279 20.84 1.95 6.74
C ALA A 279 19.93 2.87 5.89
N GLY A 280 18.63 2.90 6.16
CA GLY A 280 17.69 3.85 5.56
C GLY A 280 18.12 5.29 5.76
N LEU A 281 18.67 5.64 6.93
CA LEU A 281 19.10 7.00 7.24
C LEU A 281 20.19 7.53 6.29
N PRO A 282 21.36 6.89 6.16
CA PRO A 282 22.41 7.37 5.25
C PRO A 282 22.02 7.23 3.78
N VAL A 283 21.24 6.21 3.41
CA VAL A 283 20.73 6.07 2.03
C VAL A 283 19.76 7.21 1.73
N GLY A 284 18.82 7.51 2.63
CA GLY A 284 17.93 8.65 2.52
C GLY A 284 18.70 9.96 2.41
N ALA A 285 19.71 10.18 3.27
CA ALA A 285 20.53 11.38 3.26
C ALA A 285 21.28 11.56 1.93
N ALA A 286 21.84 10.50 1.38
CA ALA A 286 22.50 10.54 0.06
C ALA A 286 21.49 10.88 -1.06
N CYS A 287 20.31 10.26 -1.05
CA CYS A 287 19.25 10.55 -2.01
C CYS A 287 18.73 12.00 -1.87
N GLY A 288 18.55 12.48 -0.65
CA GLY A 288 18.09 13.86 -0.38
C GLY A 288 19.11 14.89 -0.84
N TRP A 289 20.40 14.68 -0.54
CA TRP A 289 21.48 15.55 -0.99
C TRP A 289 21.58 15.61 -2.52
N LEU A 290 21.49 14.44 -3.18
CA LEU A 290 21.46 14.37 -4.64
C LEU A 290 20.22 15.06 -5.22
N ALA A 291 19.07 14.92 -4.57
CA ALA A 291 17.84 15.61 -4.97
C ALA A 291 17.98 17.13 -4.86
N ALA A 292 18.62 17.65 -3.82
CA ALA A 292 18.89 19.08 -3.67
C ALA A 292 19.83 19.60 -4.76
N ALA A 293 20.85 18.80 -5.14
CA ALA A 293 21.79 19.16 -6.21
C ALA A 293 21.13 19.20 -7.60
N THR A 294 20.15 18.33 -7.86
CA THR A 294 19.49 18.22 -9.17
C THR A 294 18.19 19.03 -9.26
N HIS A 295 17.54 19.31 -8.13
CA HIS A 295 16.22 19.90 -8.04
C HIS A 295 16.12 20.89 -6.88
N ALA A 296 17.01 21.86 -6.89
CA ALA A 296 16.95 22.94 -5.90
C ALA A 296 15.62 23.70 -6.01
N VAL A 297 14.91 23.80 -4.88
CA VAL A 297 13.72 24.65 -4.80
C VAL A 297 14.17 26.12 -4.86
N PRO A 298 13.50 26.98 -5.61
CA PRO A 298 13.88 28.40 -5.68
C PRO A 298 14.02 29.04 -4.30
N ASP A 299 15.04 29.85 -4.11
CA ASP A 299 15.34 30.57 -2.86
C ASP A 299 14.14 31.33 -2.27
N ALA A 300 13.29 31.85 -3.14
CA ALA A 300 12.06 32.53 -2.76
C ALA A 300 11.06 31.64 -1.99
N VAL A 301 11.13 30.32 -2.14
CA VAL A 301 10.28 29.35 -1.42
C VAL A 301 11.03 28.76 -0.23
N VAL A 302 12.34 28.50 -0.38
CA VAL A 302 13.17 27.84 0.65
C VAL A 302 13.41 28.78 1.83
N LYS A 303 13.76 30.05 1.60
CA LYS A 303 14.07 31.01 2.67
C LYS A 303 12.90 31.26 3.62
N PRO A 304 11.66 31.51 3.14
CA PRO A 304 10.51 31.67 4.03
C PRO A 304 10.16 30.35 4.78
N ALA A 305 10.28 29.21 4.13
CA ALA A 305 10.03 27.92 4.76
C ALA A 305 11.08 27.58 5.82
N LEU A 306 12.36 27.88 5.56
CA LEU A 306 13.44 27.67 6.51
C LEU A 306 13.33 28.62 7.70
N THR A 307 13.01 29.90 7.45
CA THR A 307 12.78 30.91 8.52
C THR A 307 11.54 30.54 9.35
N SER A 308 10.49 30.04 8.77
CA SER A 308 9.31 29.56 9.52
C SER A 308 9.61 28.30 10.35
N LEU A 309 10.43 27.39 9.85
CA LEU A 309 10.89 26.21 10.61
C LEU A 309 11.80 26.61 11.78
N LEU A 310 12.74 27.53 11.55
CA LEU A 310 13.62 28.06 12.60
C LEU A 310 12.86 28.91 13.61
N ALA A 311 11.82 29.63 13.19
CA ALA A 311 10.94 30.38 14.09
C ALA A 311 9.97 29.46 14.86
N ALA A 312 9.59 28.34 14.28
CA ALA A 312 8.74 27.32 14.94
C ALA A 312 9.51 26.56 16.04
N SER A 313 10.85 26.52 15.98
CA SER A 313 11.68 25.96 17.05
C SER A 313 11.61 26.79 18.35
N ALA A 314 11.17 28.06 18.28
CA ALA A 314 10.78 28.85 19.43
C ALA A 314 9.26 28.75 19.65
N ALA A 315 8.74 27.55 19.89
CA ALA A 315 7.31 27.34 20.06
C ALA A 315 6.80 28.19 21.24
N PRO A 316 5.72 28.98 21.05
CA PRO A 316 5.18 29.84 22.12
C PRO A 316 4.63 29.03 23.30
N ASP A 317 4.40 27.70 23.10
CA ASP A 317 3.94 26.74 24.12
C ASP A 317 4.72 25.42 23.97
N PRO A 318 5.92 25.31 24.60
CA PRO A 318 6.71 24.08 24.51
C PRO A 318 6.02 22.79 24.95
N PRO A 319 5.17 22.76 25.99
CA PRO A 319 4.40 21.57 26.35
C PRO A 319 3.44 21.10 25.26
N ALA A 320 2.73 22.03 24.61
CA ALA A 320 1.82 21.69 23.52
C ALA A 320 2.59 21.19 22.27
N ALA A 321 3.75 21.81 21.97
CA ALA A 321 4.63 21.37 20.90
C ALA A 321 5.17 19.95 21.15
N ALA A 322 5.65 19.65 22.37
CA ALA A 322 6.12 18.33 22.75
C ALA A 322 5.02 17.27 22.60
N LEU A 323 3.80 17.58 23.02
CA LEU A 323 2.66 16.68 22.86
C LEU A 323 2.34 16.40 21.40
N ASN A 324 2.42 17.45 20.56
CA ASN A 324 2.17 17.31 19.11
C ASN A 324 3.24 16.45 18.42
N TYR A 325 4.53 16.70 18.70
CA TYR A 325 5.64 15.89 18.19
C TYR A 325 5.51 14.42 18.62
N PHE A 326 5.23 14.20 19.90
CA PHE A 326 5.00 12.85 20.42
C PHE A 326 3.82 12.15 19.72
N ALA A 327 2.68 12.85 19.60
CA ALA A 327 1.49 12.30 18.96
C ALA A 327 1.74 11.96 17.48
N HIS A 328 2.46 12.83 16.76
CA HIS A 328 2.84 12.62 15.36
C HIS A 328 3.72 11.37 15.20
N ASN A 329 4.79 11.26 15.97
CA ASN A 329 5.73 10.15 15.92
C ASN A 329 5.08 8.82 16.34
N LEU A 330 4.23 8.85 17.37
CA LEU A 330 3.46 7.68 17.80
C LEU A 330 2.47 7.24 16.72
N PHE A 331 1.75 8.19 16.11
CA PHE A 331 0.83 7.90 15.01
C PHE A 331 1.56 7.27 13.81
N ALA A 332 2.72 7.81 13.43
CA ALA A 332 3.55 7.26 12.36
C ALA A 332 3.95 5.80 12.63
N LEU A 333 4.35 5.47 13.86
CA LEU A 333 4.69 4.11 14.26
C LEU A 333 3.48 3.16 14.22
N LEU A 334 2.33 3.60 14.70
CA LEU A 334 1.11 2.79 14.70
C LEU A 334 0.62 2.55 13.27
N LEU A 335 0.63 3.57 12.43
CA LEU A 335 0.30 3.46 11.02
C LEU A 335 1.28 2.52 10.29
N ALA A 336 2.57 2.66 10.55
CA ALA A 336 3.59 1.78 10.00
C ALA A 336 3.39 0.31 10.42
N ALA A 337 2.94 0.06 11.65
CA ALA A 337 2.63 -1.29 12.12
C ALA A 337 1.46 -1.92 11.36
N VAL A 338 0.43 -1.13 11.04
CA VAL A 338 -0.70 -1.59 10.21
C VAL A 338 -0.26 -1.84 8.77
N LEU A 339 0.59 -0.98 8.22
CA LEU A 339 1.06 -1.07 6.84
C LEU A 339 2.18 -2.11 6.64
N ALA A 340 2.90 -2.52 7.68
CA ALA A 340 4.05 -3.41 7.56
C ALA A 340 3.77 -4.73 6.83
N PRO A 341 2.68 -5.49 7.12
CA PRO A 341 2.39 -6.71 6.37
C PRO A 341 1.99 -6.44 4.92
N LEU A 342 1.36 -5.29 4.64
CA LEU A 342 0.88 -4.91 3.30
C LEU A 342 2.03 -4.44 2.39
N THR A 343 3.02 -3.78 2.97
CA THR A 343 4.22 -3.29 2.27
C THR A 343 5.38 -4.28 2.31
N VAL A 344 5.11 -5.51 2.80
CA VAL A 344 6.17 -6.52 3.01
C VAL A 344 7.31 -5.98 3.89
N GLY A 345 6.98 -5.07 4.79
CA GLY A 345 7.91 -4.43 5.73
C GLY A 345 8.64 -3.20 5.18
N LEU A 346 8.46 -2.83 3.91
CA LEU A 346 9.12 -1.66 3.32
C LEU A 346 8.92 -0.39 4.16
N VAL A 347 7.73 -0.22 4.75
CA VAL A 347 7.44 0.91 5.64
C VAL A 347 8.44 1.00 6.81
N GLY A 348 8.95 -0.13 7.31
CA GLY A 348 9.97 -0.14 8.36
C GLY A 348 11.31 0.45 7.92
N PHE A 349 11.69 0.30 6.65
CA PHE A 349 12.84 0.98 6.07
C PHE A 349 12.56 2.48 5.88
N LEU A 350 11.35 2.83 5.42
CA LEU A 350 10.95 4.21 5.16
C LEU A 350 10.89 5.08 6.43
N LEU A 351 10.66 4.50 7.60
CA LEU A 351 10.69 5.23 8.88
C LEU A 351 12.04 5.92 9.16
N THR A 352 13.12 5.38 8.67
CA THR A 352 14.47 6.00 8.82
C THR A 352 14.93 6.67 7.53
N PHE A 353 14.48 6.16 6.37
CA PHE A 353 14.82 6.73 5.07
C PHE A 353 14.30 8.17 4.92
N PHE A 354 13.03 8.44 5.25
CA PHE A 354 12.46 9.78 5.06
C PHE A 354 13.10 10.85 5.95
N PRO A 355 13.32 10.65 7.25
CA PRO A 355 14.11 11.58 8.04
C PRO A 355 15.52 11.81 7.48
N GLY A 356 16.18 10.72 7.04
CA GLY A 356 17.46 10.81 6.35
C GLY A 356 17.38 11.66 5.08
N PHE A 357 16.37 11.42 4.25
CA PHE A 357 16.17 12.19 3.01
C PHE A 357 15.98 13.68 3.28
N LEU A 358 15.16 14.05 4.27
CA LEU A 358 14.96 15.44 4.65
C LEU A 358 16.25 16.07 5.18
N LEU A 359 17.02 15.35 6.00
CA LEU A 359 18.32 15.79 6.47
C LEU A 359 19.30 16.05 5.32
N GLY A 360 19.43 15.10 4.40
CA GLY A 360 20.32 15.22 3.25
C GLY A 360 19.89 16.34 2.31
N TYR A 361 18.59 16.51 2.09
CA TYR A 361 18.04 17.60 1.28
C TYR A 361 18.33 18.96 1.91
N ALA A 362 18.09 19.12 3.22
CA ALA A 362 18.44 20.34 3.96
C ALA A 362 19.94 20.62 3.92
N ALA A 363 20.79 19.60 4.08
CA ALA A 363 22.24 19.74 3.98
C ALA A 363 22.70 20.15 2.57
N GLY A 364 22.02 19.69 1.53
CA GLY A 364 22.29 20.08 0.15
C GLY A 364 21.89 21.52 -0.19
N LEU A 365 20.88 22.06 0.50
CA LEU A 365 20.43 23.44 0.37
C LEU A 365 21.24 24.43 1.25
N SER A 366 21.86 23.96 2.31
CA SER A 366 22.60 24.79 3.27
C SER A 366 24.01 24.24 3.53
N SER A 367 24.18 23.51 4.62
CA SER A 367 25.41 22.82 5.00
C SER A 367 25.12 21.64 5.92
N TRP A 368 26.00 20.62 5.93
CA TRP A 368 25.87 19.49 6.85
C TRP A 368 25.94 19.90 8.32
N SER A 369 26.73 20.90 8.67
CA SER A 369 26.83 21.40 10.05
C SER A 369 25.52 21.99 10.55
N LEU A 370 24.84 22.79 9.72
CA LEU A 370 23.57 23.41 10.07
C LEU A 370 22.45 22.36 10.12
N ALA A 371 22.38 21.48 9.13
CA ALA A 371 21.37 20.42 9.08
C ALA A 371 21.48 19.46 10.27
N LEU A 372 22.71 19.09 10.67
CA LEU A 372 22.94 18.22 11.84
C LEU A 372 22.63 18.95 13.15
N ALA A 373 22.94 20.23 13.27
CA ALA A 373 22.66 21.01 14.48
C ALA A 373 21.16 21.01 14.83
N GLY A 374 20.29 21.06 13.81
CA GLY A 374 18.84 21.02 14.01
C GLY A 374 18.27 19.65 14.41
N ILE A 375 19.04 18.55 14.22
CA ILE A 375 18.55 17.20 14.51
C ILE A 375 19.23 16.58 15.74
N LEU A 376 20.44 17.01 16.07
CA LEU A 376 21.26 16.36 17.11
C LEU A 376 20.59 16.25 18.50
N PRO A 377 19.83 17.23 19.00
CA PRO A 377 19.27 17.13 20.35
C PRO A 377 18.27 15.98 20.51
N ASN A 378 17.34 15.82 19.58
CA ASN A 378 16.28 14.79 19.61
C ASN A 378 16.66 13.52 18.85
N GLY A 379 17.42 13.65 17.75
CA GLY A 379 17.80 12.56 16.87
C GLY A 379 18.65 11.49 17.54
N ALA A 380 19.45 11.85 18.54
CA ALA A 380 20.22 10.89 19.32
C ALA A 380 19.37 9.82 20.02
N VAL A 381 18.12 10.16 20.36
CA VAL A 381 17.13 9.25 20.98
C VAL A 381 16.17 8.70 19.95
N GLU A 382 15.69 9.54 19.05
CA GLU A 382 14.65 9.22 18.05
C GLU A 382 15.16 8.22 17.00
N ILE A 383 16.35 8.44 16.44
CA ILE A 383 16.91 7.58 15.37
C ILE A 383 17.09 6.13 15.81
N PRO A 384 17.71 5.81 16.98
CA PRO A 384 17.77 4.44 17.47
C PRO A 384 16.41 3.80 17.73
N ALA A 385 15.45 4.59 18.24
CA ALA A 385 14.09 4.13 18.49
C ALA A 385 13.36 3.81 17.16
N ALA A 386 13.47 4.71 16.16
CA ALA A 386 12.91 4.51 14.83
C ALA A 386 13.57 3.33 14.10
N ALA A 387 14.91 3.15 14.20
CA ALA A 387 15.61 2.04 13.61
C ALA A 387 15.22 0.70 14.21
N LEU A 388 15.03 0.64 15.54
CA LEU A 388 14.52 -0.55 16.20
C LEU A 388 13.09 -0.87 15.78
N ALA A 389 12.20 0.13 15.80
CA ALA A 389 10.82 -0.02 15.36
C ALA A 389 10.76 -0.49 13.90
N GLY A 390 11.46 0.20 13.01
CA GLY A 390 11.52 -0.11 11.59
C GLY A 390 12.08 -1.51 11.31
N GLY A 391 13.13 -1.92 12.02
CA GLY A 391 13.69 -3.26 11.90
C GLY A 391 12.70 -4.35 12.33
N LEU A 392 11.93 -4.13 13.38
CA LEU A 392 10.88 -5.06 13.81
C LEU A 392 9.71 -5.09 12.82
N LEU A 393 9.36 -3.96 12.21
CA LEU A 393 8.35 -3.90 11.15
C LEU A 393 8.81 -4.56 9.84
N LEU A 394 10.09 -4.47 9.49
CA LEU A 394 10.71 -5.28 8.43
C LEU A 394 10.54 -6.77 8.72
N GLN A 395 10.72 -7.19 9.98
CA GLN A 395 10.51 -8.58 10.39
C GLN A 395 9.04 -9.00 10.27
N VAL A 396 8.08 -8.11 10.59
CA VAL A 396 6.64 -8.34 10.38
C VAL A 396 6.39 -8.59 8.89
N GLY A 397 6.87 -7.73 8.01
CA GLY A 397 6.74 -7.89 6.56
C GLY A 397 7.41 -9.16 6.04
N ALA A 398 8.65 -9.47 6.49
CA ALA A 398 9.35 -10.69 6.10
C ALA A 398 8.58 -11.97 6.53
N SER A 399 7.85 -11.93 7.65
CA SER A 399 7.03 -13.05 8.11
C SER A 399 5.85 -13.36 7.19
N VAL A 400 5.42 -12.38 6.37
CA VAL A 400 4.36 -12.55 5.37
C VAL A 400 4.88 -13.29 4.14
N ILE A 401 6.13 -13.08 3.74
CA ILE A 401 6.73 -13.74 2.57
C ILE A 401 7.03 -15.22 2.84
N HIS A 402 7.45 -15.56 4.05
CA HIS A 402 7.84 -16.92 4.41
C HIS A 402 6.63 -17.75 4.83
N MET A 403 5.85 -18.22 3.86
CA MET A 403 4.71 -19.11 4.08
C MET A 403 5.19 -20.55 4.28
N GLU A 404 4.92 -21.13 5.45
CA GLU A 404 5.04 -22.59 5.65
C GLU A 404 3.70 -23.26 5.35
N PRO A 405 3.70 -24.40 4.63
CA PRO A 405 2.47 -25.09 4.21
C PRO A 405 1.56 -25.52 5.35
N ALA A 406 2.08 -25.71 6.55
CA ALA A 406 1.38 -26.28 7.70
C ALA A 406 0.83 -25.25 8.73
N GLY A 407 0.45 -24.04 8.32
CA GLY A 407 -0.15 -23.04 9.22
C GLY A 407 0.86 -22.27 10.10
N GLY A 408 2.15 -22.36 9.80
CA GLY A 408 3.23 -21.64 10.50
C GLY A 408 3.22 -20.12 10.25
N TRP A 409 2.51 -19.66 9.22
CA TRP A 409 2.41 -18.24 8.88
C TRP A 409 1.83 -17.38 10.00
N SER A 410 0.70 -17.78 10.57
CA SER A 410 0.06 -17.02 11.65
C SER A 410 0.93 -16.95 12.92
N ARG A 411 1.68 -18.00 13.24
CA ARG A 411 2.57 -18.01 14.40
C ARG A 411 3.76 -17.08 14.22
N ARG A 412 4.39 -17.07 13.03
CA ARG A 412 5.53 -16.18 12.72
C ARG A 412 5.11 -14.73 12.72
N LEU A 413 3.97 -14.41 12.09
CA LEU A 413 3.43 -13.07 12.09
C LEU A 413 3.10 -12.58 13.50
N LEU A 414 2.42 -13.41 14.30
CA LEU A 414 2.10 -13.10 15.69
C LEU A 414 3.36 -12.93 16.55
N ALA A 415 4.38 -13.77 16.35
CA ALA A 415 5.65 -13.64 17.05
C ALA A 415 6.38 -12.33 16.67
N ALA A 416 6.36 -11.95 15.39
CA ALA A 416 6.94 -10.71 14.92
C ALA A 416 6.22 -9.48 15.50
N TYR A 417 4.89 -9.48 15.51
CA TYR A 417 4.10 -8.43 16.17
C TYR A 417 4.31 -8.41 17.69
N ALA A 418 4.43 -9.57 18.33
CA ALA A 418 4.71 -9.63 19.76
C ALA A 418 6.08 -9.00 20.07
N ASP A 419 7.10 -9.23 19.24
CA ASP A 419 8.40 -8.58 19.38
C ASP A 419 8.28 -7.05 19.23
N TYR A 420 7.50 -6.57 18.25
CA TYR A 420 7.22 -5.14 18.05
C TYR A 420 6.49 -4.52 19.23
N LEU A 421 5.37 -5.12 19.68
CA LEU A 421 4.58 -4.62 20.81
C LEU A 421 5.38 -4.60 22.12
N ARG A 422 6.28 -5.59 22.31
CA ARG A 422 7.20 -5.58 23.46
C ARG A 422 8.19 -4.43 23.37
N ALA A 423 8.69 -4.11 22.20
CA ALA A 423 9.63 -3.02 22.01
C ALA A 423 8.98 -1.66 22.25
N LEU A 424 7.67 -1.49 21.98
CA LEU A 424 6.95 -0.24 22.21
C LEU A 424 7.06 0.26 23.65
N ARG A 425 7.16 -0.62 24.64
CA ARG A 425 7.36 -0.20 26.05
C ARG A 425 8.64 0.59 26.29
N TRP A 426 9.63 0.49 25.35
CA TRP A 426 10.88 1.25 25.38
C TRP A 426 10.88 2.35 24.35
N ILE A 427 10.33 2.09 23.18
CA ILE A 427 10.24 3.04 22.06
C ILE A 427 9.35 4.23 22.45
N VAL A 428 8.18 3.99 23.04
CA VAL A 428 7.23 5.06 23.40
C VAL A 428 7.82 6.06 24.41
N PRO A 429 8.45 5.64 25.53
CA PRO A 429 9.15 6.57 26.40
C PRO A 429 10.32 7.29 25.75
N ALA A 430 11.07 6.60 24.85
CA ALA A 430 12.15 7.25 24.10
C ALA A 430 11.63 8.35 23.18
N LEU A 431 10.51 8.11 22.47
CA LEU A 431 9.87 9.13 21.64
C LEU A 431 9.30 10.29 22.48
N ALA A 432 8.76 10.03 23.66
CA ALA A 432 8.31 11.08 24.57
C ALA A 432 9.49 11.96 25.02
N LEU A 433 10.64 11.34 25.33
CA LEU A 433 11.87 12.07 25.65
C LEU A 433 12.37 12.88 24.46
N ALA A 434 12.41 12.28 23.25
CA ALA A 434 12.81 12.97 22.03
C ALA A 434 11.91 14.18 21.74
N ALA A 435 10.60 14.04 21.87
CA ALA A 435 9.64 15.14 21.68
C ALA A 435 9.82 16.28 22.68
N VAL A 436 10.16 15.97 23.95
CA VAL A 436 10.51 16.98 24.94
C VAL A 436 11.83 17.67 24.58
N LEU A 437 12.86 16.92 24.17
CA LEU A 437 14.13 17.51 23.73
C LEU A 437 13.93 18.42 22.52
N GLU A 438 13.12 18.02 21.55
CA GLU A 438 12.79 18.82 20.37
C GLU A 438 12.07 20.13 20.74
N ALA A 439 11.12 20.07 21.68
CA ALA A 439 10.33 21.23 22.07
C ALA A 439 11.07 22.25 22.96
N TYR A 440 12.09 21.80 23.74
CA TYR A 440 12.76 22.65 24.71
C TYR A 440 14.23 22.96 24.35
N VAL A 441 14.86 22.20 23.49
CA VAL A 441 16.30 22.33 23.16
C VAL A 441 16.50 22.60 21.67
N GLY A 442 15.58 22.14 20.80
CA GLY A 442 15.57 22.42 19.35
C GLY A 442 14.90 23.73 19.07
#